data_e2cb9be2c4eb76e69127a2ed03124f40
#
_entry.id   e2cb9be2c4eb76e69127a2ed03124f40
#
_cell.length_a   1.000
_cell.length_b   1.000
_cell.length_c   1.000
_cell.angle_alpha   90.00
_cell.angle_beta   90.00
_cell.angle_gamma   90.00
#
_symmetry.space_group_name_H-M   'P 1'
#
loop_
_entity.id
_entity.type
_entity.pdbx_description
1 polymer ?
#
loop_
_entity_poly.entity_id
_entity_poly.type
_entity_poly.pdbx_seq_one_letter_code
_entity_poly.pdbx_strand_id
1 'polypeptide(L)'
;MDFAFDARTEELRERLLAFMEEHVYPAEPVAAAQRAALPSPWDTPAVFGKLRAEARRQGLWNLFLPDSEHGAGLTNLQYAPLAEITGRSPHLAPMALNCAAPDTGNMELLAQFASEEQQKQWLEPLLTAEIRSAFAMTEPEVASSDATNVETRIERSADGSEYVVTGRKWFISGAMSPDCKVFIVMGKTDPEGADPRRQQSMILVPRDTPGVEVRRAMTVYGYEDHDHGGHAEVVFDGVRVPAAHLIGEEGSGFAIAQARLGPGRIHHCMRLIGMAERAIELMCRRAVGRTAFGKPLAAQGVVQNWIADARVTVEQLRLLVLKTAWLMDTVGNRGAHTEIQAIKIATPRAVVRILDNAVQLHGAGGVSQDFPLAELWAAARTLRLADGPDEVHQRSLARRELKRYQ
;
A
#
# COMPACT_ATOMS: atom_id res chain seq x y z
N MET A 1 27.14 -15.97 -0.02
CA MET A 1 25.84 -15.30 0.14
C MET A 1 25.04 -16.20 1.06
N ASP A 2 24.61 -15.69 2.21
CA ASP A 2 23.74 -16.41 3.12
C ASP A 2 22.30 -16.04 2.81
N PHE A 3 21.43 -17.04 2.67
CA PHE A 3 20.00 -16.86 2.43
C PHE A 3 19.16 -17.03 3.70
N ALA A 4 19.81 -17.38 4.84
CA ALA A 4 19.13 -17.46 6.12
C ALA A 4 18.80 -16.05 6.63
N PHE A 5 17.63 -15.91 7.22
CA PHE A 5 17.30 -14.69 7.96
C PHE A 5 18.00 -14.71 9.33
N ASP A 6 18.21 -13.54 9.90
CA ASP A 6 18.72 -13.45 11.26
C ASP A 6 17.71 -13.99 12.29
N ALA A 7 18.20 -14.30 13.51
CA ALA A 7 17.39 -14.93 14.54
C ALA A 7 16.14 -14.09 14.94
N ARG A 8 16.25 -12.75 14.94
CA ARG A 8 15.12 -11.86 15.24
C ARG A 8 14.05 -11.95 14.16
N THR A 9 14.48 -11.95 12.91
CA THR A 9 13.56 -12.06 11.76
C THR A 9 12.85 -13.41 11.75
N GLU A 10 13.56 -14.52 12.04
CA GLU A 10 12.95 -15.85 12.13
C GLU A 10 11.96 -15.94 13.30
N GLU A 11 12.29 -15.43 14.47
CA GLU A 11 11.37 -15.38 15.61
C GLU A 11 10.07 -14.62 15.26
N LEU A 12 10.20 -13.45 14.63
CA LEU A 12 9.03 -12.68 14.19
C LEU A 12 8.22 -13.39 13.11
N ARG A 13 8.88 -14.09 12.18
CA ARG A 13 8.21 -14.91 11.15
C ARG A 13 7.39 -16.03 11.76
N GLU A 14 7.97 -16.82 12.66
CA GLU A 14 7.27 -17.92 13.34
C GLU A 14 6.05 -17.38 14.11
N ARG A 15 6.24 -16.31 14.88
CA ARG A 15 5.16 -15.64 15.63
C ARG A 15 4.06 -15.12 14.72
N LEU A 16 4.44 -14.49 13.60
CA LEU A 16 3.48 -13.96 12.65
C LEU A 16 2.72 -15.08 11.91
N LEU A 17 3.38 -16.18 11.55
CA LEU A 17 2.72 -17.33 10.95
C LEU A 17 1.68 -17.94 11.91
N ALA A 18 2.03 -18.09 13.20
CA ALA A 18 1.08 -18.52 14.23
C ALA A 18 -0.09 -17.56 14.34
N PHE A 19 0.18 -16.26 14.38
CA PHE A 19 -0.87 -15.22 14.41
C PHE A 19 -1.81 -15.30 13.19
N MET A 20 -1.28 -15.57 11.99
CA MET A 20 -2.10 -15.74 10.79
C MET A 20 -3.04 -16.95 10.91
N GLU A 21 -2.52 -18.08 11.35
CA GLU A 21 -3.32 -19.33 11.49
C GLU A 21 -4.36 -19.24 12.61
N GLU A 22 -3.98 -18.70 13.76
CA GLU A 22 -4.83 -18.70 14.95
C GLU A 22 -5.84 -17.55 14.97
N HIS A 23 -5.51 -16.40 14.36
CA HIS A 23 -6.32 -15.20 14.51
C HIS A 23 -6.81 -14.62 13.18
N VAL A 24 -5.95 -14.53 12.14
CA VAL A 24 -6.30 -13.82 10.90
C VAL A 24 -7.22 -14.66 10.02
N TYR A 25 -6.83 -15.88 9.66
CA TYR A 25 -7.66 -16.72 8.77
C TYR A 25 -9.03 -17.06 9.36
N PRO A 26 -9.18 -17.38 10.65
CA PRO A 26 -10.50 -17.54 11.25
C PRO A 26 -11.34 -16.25 11.29
N ALA A 27 -10.69 -15.09 11.28
CA ALA A 27 -11.37 -13.80 11.30
C ALA A 27 -11.86 -13.35 9.90
N GLU A 28 -11.36 -13.89 8.79
CA GLU A 28 -11.81 -13.51 7.43
C GLU A 28 -13.35 -13.63 7.27
N PRO A 29 -13.99 -14.79 7.54
CA PRO A 29 -15.44 -14.89 7.43
C PRO A 29 -16.18 -14.06 8.48
N VAL A 30 -15.60 -13.83 9.66
CA VAL A 30 -16.19 -12.99 10.71
C VAL A 30 -16.20 -11.53 10.28
N ALA A 31 -15.09 -11.03 9.70
CA ALA A 31 -15.00 -9.67 9.18
C ALA A 31 -16.05 -9.42 8.08
N ALA A 32 -16.18 -10.37 7.14
CA ALA A 32 -17.19 -10.29 6.07
C ALA A 32 -18.61 -10.25 6.61
N ALA A 33 -18.96 -11.13 7.56
CA ALA A 33 -20.28 -11.16 8.17
C ALA A 33 -20.59 -9.89 9.00
N GLN A 34 -19.62 -9.40 9.77
CA GLN A 34 -19.78 -8.15 10.51
C GLN A 34 -19.95 -6.95 9.58
N ARG A 35 -19.16 -6.87 8.51
CA ARG A 35 -19.27 -5.80 7.51
C ARG A 35 -20.66 -5.75 6.89
N ALA A 36 -21.22 -6.88 6.48
CA ALA A 36 -22.55 -6.96 5.90
C ALA A 36 -23.66 -6.48 6.87
N ALA A 37 -23.38 -6.46 8.17
CA ALA A 37 -24.32 -6.04 9.21
C ALA A 37 -24.12 -4.58 9.69
N LEU A 38 -23.05 -3.89 9.24
CA LEU A 38 -22.78 -2.52 9.65
C LEU A 38 -23.75 -1.51 9.02
N PRO A 39 -24.11 -0.43 9.74
CA PRO A 39 -24.94 0.64 9.18
C PRO A 39 -24.29 1.36 8.01
N SER A 40 -22.99 1.54 8.06
CA SER A 40 -22.19 2.09 6.97
C SER A 40 -21.13 1.07 6.54
N PRO A 41 -20.94 0.86 5.22
CA PRO A 41 -19.89 -0.03 4.72
C PRO A 41 -18.47 0.47 5.05
N TRP A 42 -18.36 1.73 5.45
CA TRP A 42 -17.08 2.39 5.79
C TRP A 42 -16.72 2.29 7.27
N ASP A 43 -17.63 1.79 8.09
CA ASP A 43 -17.35 1.54 9.51
C ASP A 43 -16.42 0.32 9.66
N THR A 44 -15.59 0.34 10.70
CA THR A 44 -14.62 -0.72 10.96
C THR A 44 -15.30 -1.89 11.71
N PRO A 45 -15.29 -3.13 11.17
CA PRO A 45 -15.82 -4.30 11.88
C PRO A 45 -15.14 -4.51 13.23
N ALA A 46 -15.92 -4.90 14.25
CA ALA A 46 -15.43 -5.06 15.62
C ALA A 46 -14.28 -6.10 15.77
N VAL A 47 -14.20 -7.06 14.86
CA VAL A 47 -13.12 -8.06 14.84
C VAL A 47 -11.75 -7.42 14.68
N PHE A 48 -11.62 -6.28 13.96
CA PHE A 48 -10.35 -5.57 13.84
C PHE A 48 -9.81 -5.09 15.18
N GLY A 49 -10.68 -4.62 16.08
CA GLY A 49 -10.26 -4.22 17.42
C GLY A 49 -9.62 -5.38 18.21
N LYS A 50 -10.19 -6.58 18.10
CA LYS A 50 -9.64 -7.79 18.74
C LYS A 50 -8.29 -8.19 18.14
N LEU A 51 -8.19 -8.19 16.80
CA LEU A 51 -6.94 -8.50 16.10
C LEU A 51 -5.82 -7.51 16.43
N ARG A 52 -6.13 -6.21 16.47
CA ARG A 52 -5.16 -5.16 16.85
C ARG A 52 -4.68 -5.31 18.29
N ALA A 53 -5.58 -5.62 19.23
CA ALA A 53 -5.21 -5.85 20.62
C ALA A 53 -4.27 -7.05 20.75
N GLU A 54 -4.57 -8.15 20.06
CA GLU A 54 -3.74 -9.35 20.05
C GLU A 54 -2.38 -9.13 19.37
N ALA A 55 -2.36 -8.44 18.23
CA ALA A 55 -1.11 -8.07 17.55
C ALA A 55 -0.17 -7.26 18.45
N ARG A 56 -0.72 -6.28 19.20
CA ARG A 56 0.05 -5.52 20.18
C ARG A 56 0.59 -6.41 21.31
N ARG A 57 -0.24 -7.29 21.84
CA ARG A 57 0.15 -8.22 22.92
C ARG A 57 1.30 -9.13 22.50
N GLN A 58 1.32 -9.52 21.22
CA GLN A 58 2.37 -10.37 20.64
C GLN A 58 3.58 -9.60 20.13
N GLY A 59 3.62 -8.26 20.21
CA GLY A 59 4.71 -7.45 19.69
C GLY A 59 4.78 -7.43 18.15
N LEU A 60 3.64 -7.62 17.47
CA LEU A 60 3.50 -7.62 16.02
C LEU A 60 2.91 -6.29 15.50
N TRP A 61 3.23 -5.18 16.16
CA TRP A 61 2.64 -3.87 15.87
C TRP A 61 3.64 -2.93 15.21
N ASN A 62 3.22 -2.18 14.18
CA ASN A 62 4.05 -1.20 13.45
C ASN A 62 5.37 -1.77 12.92
N LEU A 63 5.39 -3.02 12.49
CA LEU A 63 6.62 -3.72 12.07
C LEU A 63 7.29 -3.07 10.84
N PHE A 64 6.54 -2.28 10.06
CA PHE A 64 7.00 -1.66 8.80
C PHE A 64 7.94 -0.48 9.02
N LEU A 65 7.84 0.22 10.16
CA LEU A 65 8.53 1.48 10.40
C LEU A 65 9.97 1.22 10.87
N PRO A 66 10.99 1.63 10.08
CA PRO A 66 12.39 1.33 10.40
C PRO A 66 12.96 2.19 11.54
N ASP A 67 12.26 3.26 11.90
CA ASP A 67 12.59 4.08 13.05
C ASP A 67 12.34 3.32 14.36
N SER A 68 13.36 3.24 15.22
CA SER A 68 13.28 2.55 16.51
C SER A 68 12.55 3.34 17.59
N GLU A 69 12.33 4.63 17.40
CA GLU A 69 11.56 5.48 18.33
C GLU A 69 10.05 5.25 18.16
N HIS A 70 9.60 5.13 16.92
CA HIS A 70 8.17 5.06 16.57
C HIS A 70 7.72 3.68 16.09
N GLY A 71 8.64 2.81 15.71
CA GLY A 71 8.37 1.50 15.13
C GLY A 71 9.21 0.37 15.70
N ALA A 72 9.20 -0.76 15.01
CA ALA A 72 9.97 -1.94 15.43
C ALA A 72 11.47 -1.84 15.14
N GLY A 73 11.95 -0.82 14.43
CA GLY A 73 13.34 -0.65 14.04
C GLY A 73 13.87 -1.79 13.16
N LEU A 74 13.01 -2.39 12.33
CA LEU A 74 13.41 -3.42 11.38
C LEU A 74 13.95 -2.79 10.12
N THR A 75 15.00 -3.37 9.57
CA THR A 75 15.46 -3.02 8.22
C THR A 75 14.43 -3.46 7.16
N ASN A 76 14.52 -2.93 5.93
CA ASN A 76 13.68 -3.39 4.84
C ASN A 76 13.83 -4.89 4.58
N LEU A 77 15.07 -5.41 4.70
CA LEU A 77 15.36 -6.84 4.53
C LEU A 77 14.69 -7.69 5.60
N GLN A 78 14.68 -7.25 6.87
CA GLN A 78 14.02 -7.93 7.97
C GLN A 78 12.48 -7.88 7.85
N TYR A 79 11.94 -6.75 7.40
CA TYR A 79 10.49 -6.59 7.22
C TYR A 79 9.95 -7.33 5.99
N ALA A 80 10.75 -7.56 4.96
CA ALA A 80 10.31 -8.17 3.70
C ALA A 80 9.55 -9.49 3.87
N PRO A 81 10.07 -10.51 4.59
CA PRO A 81 9.36 -11.78 4.79
C PRO A 81 8.10 -11.63 5.66
N LEU A 82 8.06 -10.66 6.56
CA LEU A 82 6.88 -10.37 7.39
C LEU A 82 5.76 -9.75 6.57
N ALA A 83 6.08 -8.78 5.72
CA ALA A 83 5.12 -8.19 4.79
C ALA A 83 4.59 -9.21 3.78
N GLU A 84 5.43 -10.14 3.30
CA GLU A 84 5.01 -11.26 2.46
C GLU A 84 3.95 -12.11 3.16
N ILE A 85 4.18 -12.50 4.42
CA ILE A 85 3.21 -13.29 5.20
C ILE A 85 1.86 -12.57 5.30
N THR A 86 1.86 -11.27 5.59
CA THR A 86 0.61 -10.47 5.66
C THR A 86 -0.11 -10.40 4.32
N GLY A 87 0.62 -10.47 3.22
CA GLY A 87 0.06 -10.47 1.87
C GLY A 87 -0.83 -11.68 1.55
N ARG A 88 -0.77 -12.76 2.33
CA ARG A 88 -1.68 -13.92 2.21
C ARG A 88 -3.13 -13.60 2.59
N SER A 89 -3.33 -12.55 3.41
CA SER A 89 -4.64 -11.99 3.76
C SER A 89 -4.55 -10.44 3.70
N PRO A 90 -4.46 -9.85 2.49
CA PRO A 90 -4.05 -8.46 2.30
C PRO A 90 -5.06 -7.45 2.83
N HIS A 91 -6.34 -7.83 2.91
CA HIS A 91 -7.40 -6.96 3.41
C HIS A 91 -7.49 -6.94 4.94
N LEU A 92 -7.03 -7.99 5.62
CA LEU A 92 -7.17 -8.14 7.07
C LEU A 92 -5.85 -8.01 7.82
N ALA A 93 -4.83 -8.78 7.44
CA ALA A 93 -3.58 -8.87 8.19
C ALA A 93 -2.82 -7.54 8.30
N PRO A 94 -2.59 -6.76 7.22
CA PRO A 94 -1.90 -5.47 7.34
C PRO A 94 -2.65 -4.48 8.24
N MET A 95 -3.99 -4.48 8.19
CA MET A 95 -4.83 -3.62 9.04
C MET A 95 -4.78 -4.03 10.51
N ALA A 96 -4.73 -5.34 10.78
CA ALA A 96 -4.61 -5.88 12.13
C ALA A 96 -3.27 -5.52 12.80
N LEU A 97 -2.20 -5.39 12.02
CA LEU A 97 -0.84 -5.11 12.49
C LEU A 97 -0.45 -3.62 12.41
N ASN A 98 -1.38 -2.76 12.00
CA ASN A 98 -1.14 -1.34 11.67
C ASN A 98 -0.03 -1.17 10.62
N CYS A 99 0.02 -2.05 9.64
CA CYS A 99 1.00 -2.08 8.55
C CYS A 99 0.36 -1.86 7.17
N ALA A 100 -0.86 -1.29 7.11
CA ALA A 100 -1.59 -1.07 5.86
C ALA A 100 -1.31 0.31 5.25
N ALA A 101 -1.24 0.37 3.93
CA ALA A 101 -1.30 1.64 3.20
C ALA A 101 -2.75 2.20 3.24
N PRO A 102 -2.94 3.53 3.18
CA PRO A 102 -1.94 4.59 2.96
C PRO A 102 -1.18 4.99 4.23
N ASP A 103 -1.63 4.58 5.43
CA ASP A 103 -1.11 5.05 6.70
C ASP A 103 0.37 4.75 6.88
N THR A 104 0.87 3.58 6.44
CA THR A 104 2.31 3.27 6.54
C THR A 104 3.17 4.35 5.88
N GLY A 105 2.88 4.70 4.64
CA GLY A 105 3.64 5.74 3.94
C GLY A 105 3.43 7.14 4.53
N ASN A 106 2.26 7.41 5.09
CA ASN A 106 1.97 8.69 5.75
C ASN A 106 2.69 8.78 7.10
N MET A 107 2.75 7.70 7.88
CA MET A 107 3.51 7.65 9.13
C MET A 107 5.03 7.80 8.88
N GLU A 108 5.59 7.13 7.87
CA GLU A 108 6.99 7.32 7.47
C GLU A 108 7.29 8.76 7.04
N LEU A 109 6.38 9.37 6.27
CA LEU A 109 6.50 10.77 5.86
C LEU A 109 6.48 11.71 7.07
N LEU A 110 5.53 11.52 7.98
CA LEU A 110 5.41 12.36 9.18
C LEU A 110 6.60 12.18 10.12
N ALA A 111 7.07 10.95 10.33
CA ALA A 111 8.26 10.69 11.16
C ALA A 111 9.52 11.37 10.60
N GLN A 112 9.62 11.49 9.27
CA GLN A 112 10.82 12.03 8.61
C GLN A 112 10.78 13.55 8.40
N PHE A 113 9.60 14.14 8.14
CA PHE A 113 9.50 15.52 7.64
C PHE A 113 8.60 16.44 8.47
N ALA A 114 7.79 15.90 9.38
CA ALA A 114 6.89 16.70 10.19
C ALA A 114 7.62 17.33 11.39
N SER A 115 7.13 18.49 11.85
CA SER A 115 7.60 19.10 13.11
C SER A 115 7.17 18.24 14.33
N GLU A 116 7.77 18.49 15.49
CA GLU A 116 7.42 17.79 16.72
C GLU A 116 5.93 17.96 17.08
N GLU A 117 5.37 19.17 16.86
CA GLU A 117 3.96 19.45 17.08
C GLU A 117 3.06 18.68 16.11
N GLN A 118 3.46 18.61 14.83
CA GLN A 118 2.73 17.84 13.82
C GLN A 118 2.81 16.34 14.11
N GLN A 119 3.96 15.83 14.55
CA GLN A 119 4.13 14.44 14.95
C GLN A 119 3.24 14.10 16.15
N LYS A 120 3.24 14.93 17.18
CA LYS A 120 2.38 14.75 18.35
C LYS A 120 0.90 14.78 18.00
N GLN A 121 0.52 15.67 17.10
CA GLN A 121 -0.90 15.84 16.71
C GLN A 121 -1.40 14.72 15.79
N TRP A 122 -0.56 14.23 14.86
CA TRP A 122 -0.98 13.35 13.79
C TRP A 122 -0.27 12.00 13.75
N LEU A 123 1.06 11.96 13.95
CA LEU A 123 1.81 10.70 13.90
C LEU A 123 1.49 9.80 15.08
N GLU A 124 1.50 10.31 16.32
CA GLU A 124 1.23 9.52 17.51
C GLU A 124 -0.14 8.82 17.47
N PRO A 125 -1.26 9.51 17.12
CA PRO A 125 -2.56 8.86 16.98
C PRO A 125 -2.64 7.86 15.80
N LEU A 126 -1.85 8.03 14.73
CA LEU A 126 -1.72 7.06 13.65
C LEU A 126 -0.96 5.81 14.11
N LEU A 127 0.12 5.99 14.88
CA LEU A 127 0.90 4.88 15.46
C LEU A 127 0.06 4.02 16.42
N THR A 128 -0.88 4.62 17.13
CA THR A 128 -1.82 3.92 18.00
C THR A 128 -3.07 3.43 17.26
N ALA A 129 -3.22 3.77 15.98
CA ALA A 129 -4.42 3.51 15.19
C ALA A 129 -5.73 4.09 15.77
N GLU A 130 -5.64 5.17 16.55
CA GLU A 130 -6.79 5.96 17.00
C GLU A 130 -7.43 6.71 15.83
N ILE A 131 -6.60 7.16 14.88
CA ILE A 131 -7.04 7.79 13.65
C ILE A 131 -6.47 7.06 12.43
N ARG A 132 -7.01 7.39 11.26
CA ARG A 132 -6.49 7.06 9.95
C ARG A 132 -6.19 8.33 9.17
N SER A 133 -5.43 8.18 8.09
CA SER A 133 -5.03 9.27 7.22
C SER A 133 -5.23 8.92 5.75
N ALA A 134 -5.19 9.94 4.89
CA ALA A 134 -5.21 9.74 3.45
C ALA A 134 -4.17 10.63 2.77
N PHE A 135 -3.63 10.15 1.63
CA PHE A 135 -2.66 10.88 0.83
C PHE A 135 -3.32 11.42 -0.43
N ALA A 136 -3.58 12.72 -0.46
CA ALA A 136 -4.33 13.40 -1.51
C ALA A 136 -3.40 14.00 -2.56
N MET A 137 -2.97 13.17 -3.52
CA MET A 137 -2.05 13.57 -4.58
C MET A 137 -2.73 13.58 -5.95
N THR A 138 -3.33 12.47 -6.38
CA THR A 138 -3.84 12.29 -7.73
C THR A 138 -5.05 13.16 -8.04
N GLU A 139 -5.14 13.65 -9.27
CA GLU A 139 -6.20 14.54 -9.76
C GLU A 139 -6.88 13.96 -11.00
N PRO A 140 -8.18 14.19 -11.21
CA PRO A 140 -8.89 13.65 -12.37
C PRO A 140 -8.53 14.36 -13.70
N GLU A 141 -8.17 15.63 -13.66
CA GLU A 141 -8.01 16.47 -14.86
C GLU A 141 -6.61 16.36 -15.48
N VAL A 142 -5.64 15.81 -14.74
CA VAL A 142 -4.24 15.72 -15.18
C VAL A 142 -3.67 14.31 -15.05
N ALA A 143 -2.66 14.01 -15.86
CA ALA A 143 -1.90 12.75 -15.76
C ALA A 143 -1.02 12.75 -14.50
N SER A 144 -1.57 12.31 -13.36
CA SER A 144 -0.89 12.34 -12.04
C SER A 144 0.32 11.41 -11.93
N SER A 145 0.56 10.56 -12.93
CA SER A 145 1.82 9.82 -13.08
C SER A 145 3.04 10.73 -13.28
N ASP A 146 2.81 11.95 -13.75
CA ASP A 146 3.76 13.06 -13.68
C ASP A 146 3.34 14.00 -12.53
N ALA A 147 3.99 13.87 -11.39
CA ALA A 147 3.68 14.64 -10.19
C ALA A 147 3.86 16.16 -10.36
N THR A 148 4.55 16.60 -11.40
CA THR A 148 4.70 18.04 -11.71
C THR A 148 3.45 18.64 -12.34
N ASN A 149 2.51 17.79 -12.81
CA ASN A 149 1.27 18.24 -13.46
C ASN A 149 0.15 18.59 -12.49
N VAL A 150 0.29 18.36 -11.18
CA VAL A 150 -0.80 18.68 -10.22
C VAL A 150 -1.23 20.14 -10.37
N GLU A 151 -2.54 20.39 -10.31
CA GLU A 151 -3.14 21.70 -10.47
C GLU A 151 -3.71 22.28 -9.17
N THR A 152 -3.92 21.44 -8.14
CA THR A 152 -4.34 21.90 -6.80
C THR A 152 -3.42 23.01 -6.33
N ARG A 153 -4.03 24.13 -5.88
CA ARG A 153 -3.34 25.30 -5.37
C ARG A 153 -3.23 25.25 -3.85
N ILE A 154 -2.10 25.72 -3.34
CA ILE A 154 -1.83 25.99 -1.94
C ILE A 154 -1.32 27.42 -1.86
N GLU A 155 -2.21 28.37 -1.60
CA GLU A 155 -1.91 29.79 -1.65
C GLU A 155 -1.73 30.36 -0.25
N ARG A 156 -0.61 31.02 0.00
CA ARG A 156 -0.34 31.66 1.29
C ARG A 156 -1.18 32.93 1.45
N SER A 157 -1.81 33.10 2.62
CA SER A 157 -2.54 34.32 2.94
C SER A 157 -1.61 35.56 2.96
N ALA A 158 -2.17 36.74 2.74
CA ALA A 158 -1.39 37.98 2.63
C ALA A 158 -0.61 38.29 3.92
N ASP A 159 -1.11 37.93 5.08
CA ASP A 159 -0.45 38.09 6.38
C ASP A 159 0.50 36.91 6.72
N GLY A 160 0.52 35.88 5.86
CA GLY A 160 1.38 34.68 6.02
C GLY A 160 0.97 33.73 7.10
N SER A 161 -0.18 33.91 7.76
CA SER A 161 -0.63 33.09 8.90
C SER A 161 -1.28 31.78 8.49
N GLU A 162 -1.82 31.69 7.28
CA GLU A 162 -2.59 30.56 6.77
C GLU A 162 -2.20 30.19 5.34
N TYR A 163 -2.60 28.97 4.93
CA TYR A 163 -2.69 28.57 3.54
C TYR A 163 -4.14 28.31 3.15
N VAL A 164 -4.48 28.63 1.91
CA VAL A 164 -5.77 28.32 1.27
C VAL A 164 -5.55 27.20 0.25
N VAL A 165 -6.22 26.08 0.44
CA VAL A 165 -6.12 24.91 -0.44
C VAL A 165 -7.35 24.86 -1.33
N THR A 166 -7.13 24.81 -2.67
CA THR A 166 -8.21 24.70 -3.65
C THR A 166 -7.85 23.68 -4.72
N GLY A 167 -8.68 22.67 -4.90
CA GLY A 167 -8.47 21.63 -5.90
C GLY A 167 -9.37 20.42 -5.73
N ARG A 168 -9.24 19.47 -6.68
CA ARG A 168 -10.03 18.24 -6.73
C ARG A 168 -9.09 17.05 -6.83
N LYS A 169 -9.26 16.10 -5.93
CA LYS A 169 -8.47 14.89 -5.85
C LYS A 169 -9.35 13.66 -6.05
N TRP A 170 -8.80 12.58 -6.60
CA TRP A 170 -9.52 11.33 -6.76
C TRP A 170 -8.65 10.11 -6.47
N PHE A 171 -9.28 8.94 -6.35
CA PHE A 171 -8.63 7.71 -5.89
C PHE A 171 -7.85 7.90 -4.58
N ILE A 172 -8.41 8.70 -3.67
CA ILE A 172 -7.80 8.95 -2.38
C ILE A 172 -8.14 7.81 -1.43
N SER A 173 -7.20 6.89 -1.28
CA SER A 173 -7.35 5.69 -0.45
C SER A 173 -7.46 6.05 1.03
N GLY A 174 -8.37 5.37 1.75
CA GLY A 174 -8.65 5.59 3.16
C GLY A 174 -9.63 6.71 3.45
N ALA A 175 -9.94 7.57 2.47
CA ALA A 175 -10.70 8.79 2.71
C ALA A 175 -12.20 8.57 2.99
N MET A 176 -12.77 7.41 2.65
CA MET A 176 -14.17 7.10 2.97
C MET A 176 -14.35 6.70 4.45
N SER A 177 -13.29 6.22 5.11
CA SER A 177 -13.37 5.82 6.51
C SER A 177 -13.72 7.00 7.41
N PRO A 178 -14.65 6.85 8.37
CA PRO A 178 -14.92 7.87 9.39
C PRO A 178 -13.72 8.10 10.34
N ASP A 179 -12.80 7.12 10.41
CA ASP A 179 -11.57 7.20 11.19
C ASP A 179 -10.48 8.04 10.49
N CYS A 180 -10.61 8.33 9.18
CA CYS A 180 -9.71 9.25 8.47
C CYS A 180 -9.90 10.67 9.01
N LYS A 181 -8.93 11.20 9.73
CA LYS A 181 -9.00 12.52 10.38
C LYS A 181 -8.13 13.57 9.70
N VAL A 182 -7.19 13.16 8.86
CA VAL A 182 -6.26 14.08 8.20
C VAL A 182 -5.94 13.64 6.78
N PHE A 183 -5.87 14.63 5.89
CA PHE A 183 -5.33 14.48 4.54
C PHE A 183 -3.93 15.09 4.48
N ILE A 184 -2.98 14.38 3.88
CA ILE A 184 -1.73 14.96 3.41
C ILE A 184 -1.96 15.36 1.95
N VAL A 185 -2.08 16.65 1.70
CA VAL A 185 -2.44 17.20 0.39
C VAL A 185 -1.22 17.70 -0.33
N MET A 186 -0.99 17.25 -1.56
CA MET A 186 0.03 17.78 -2.47
C MET A 186 -0.61 18.79 -3.42
N GLY A 187 -0.05 20.00 -3.49
CA GLY A 187 -0.49 21.06 -4.39
C GLY A 187 0.65 22.03 -4.72
N LYS A 188 0.41 22.98 -5.62
CA LYS A 188 1.38 24.00 -6.02
C LYS A 188 1.30 25.22 -5.12
N THR A 189 2.43 25.58 -4.51
CA THR A 189 2.62 26.87 -3.83
C THR A 189 3.24 27.92 -4.74
N ASP A 190 4.07 27.50 -5.72
CA ASP A 190 4.72 28.36 -6.69
C ASP A 190 4.53 27.83 -8.12
N PRO A 191 3.34 28.02 -8.73
CA PRO A 191 3.04 27.49 -10.06
C PRO A 191 3.88 28.08 -11.19
N GLU A 192 4.42 29.27 -11.00
CA GLU A 192 5.24 29.98 -11.98
C GLU A 192 6.76 29.76 -11.74
N GLY A 193 7.12 29.02 -10.70
CA GLY A 193 8.51 28.73 -10.36
C GLY A 193 9.25 28.04 -11.49
N ALA A 194 10.50 28.43 -11.73
CA ALA A 194 11.31 27.97 -12.86
C ALA A 194 11.66 26.47 -12.82
N ASP A 195 11.72 25.87 -11.62
CA ASP A 195 11.92 24.43 -11.44
C ASP A 195 10.59 23.71 -11.19
N PRO A 196 10.07 22.93 -12.16
CA PRO A 196 8.79 22.22 -12.01
C PRO A 196 8.75 21.27 -10.81
N ARG A 197 9.90 20.84 -10.29
CA ARG A 197 9.99 19.95 -9.13
C ARG A 197 10.00 20.68 -7.78
N ARG A 198 10.05 22.00 -7.82
CA ARG A 198 9.98 22.87 -6.64
C ARG A 198 8.71 23.71 -6.58
N GLN A 199 7.79 23.48 -7.49
CA GLN A 199 6.49 24.17 -7.49
C GLN A 199 5.52 23.61 -6.43
N GLN A 200 5.73 22.35 -5.98
CA GLN A 200 4.78 21.65 -5.13
C GLN A 200 5.21 21.66 -3.66
N SER A 201 4.21 21.72 -2.80
CA SER A 201 4.34 21.57 -1.35
C SER A 201 3.38 20.51 -0.83
N MET A 202 3.56 20.09 0.41
CA MET A 202 2.65 19.21 1.13
C MET A 202 2.12 19.89 2.36
N ILE A 203 0.80 19.74 2.59
CA ILE A 203 0.13 20.38 3.70
C ILE A 203 -0.85 19.42 4.38
N LEU A 204 -0.93 19.51 5.70
CA LEU A 204 -1.89 18.75 6.51
C LEU A 204 -3.24 19.49 6.51
N VAL A 205 -4.29 18.77 6.12
CA VAL A 205 -5.66 19.28 6.12
C VAL A 205 -6.51 18.37 6.99
N PRO A 206 -6.98 18.82 8.17
CA PRO A 206 -7.94 18.08 8.96
C PRO A 206 -9.23 17.83 8.16
N ARG A 207 -9.80 16.61 8.28
CA ARG A 207 -10.98 16.21 7.50
C ARG A 207 -12.18 17.15 7.68
N ASP A 208 -12.38 17.63 8.92
CA ASP A 208 -13.55 18.41 9.28
C ASP A 208 -13.36 19.93 9.04
N THR A 209 -12.27 20.32 8.33
CA THR A 209 -12.04 21.72 7.97
C THR A 209 -13.11 22.20 6.97
N PRO A 210 -13.74 23.36 7.19
CA PRO A 210 -14.72 23.91 6.24
C PRO A 210 -14.15 23.99 4.82
N GLY A 211 -14.94 23.53 3.83
CA GLY A 211 -14.53 23.45 2.43
C GLY A 211 -13.96 22.08 2.02
N VAL A 212 -13.71 21.16 2.95
CA VAL A 212 -13.36 19.77 2.63
C VAL A 212 -14.63 18.97 2.36
N GLU A 213 -14.74 18.39 1.19
CA GLU A 213 -15.87 17.54 0.79
C GLU A 213 -15.36 16.19 0.29
N VAL A 214 -15.73 15.11 0.98
CA VAL A 214 -15.57 13.73 0.49
C VAL A 214 -16.82 13.37 -0.29
N ARG A 215 -16.77 13.40 -1.63
CA ARG A 215 -17.94 13.38 -2.51
C ARG A 215 -18.53 12.00 -2.73
N ARG A 216 -17.68 11.06 -3.08
CA ARG A 216 -18.13 9.71 -3.43
C ARG A 216 -17.01 8.69 -3.28
N ALA A 217 -17.41 7.45 -3.06
CA ALA A 217 -16.53 6.31 -3.21
C ALA A 217 -16.35 5.97 -4.70
N MET A 218 -15.19 5.46 -5.02
CA MET A 218 -14.83 4.96 -6.35
C MET A 218 -14.57 3.46 -6.26
N THR A 219 -15.15 2.70 -7.19
CA THR A 219 -14.90 1.27 -7.29
C THR A 219 -13.68 0.97 -8.15
N VAL A 220 -12.97 -0.10 -7.82
CA VAL A 220 -11.86 -0.63 -8.59
C VAL A 220 -12.21 -2.05 -9.01
N TYR A 221 -12.43 -2.28 -10.29
CA TYR A 221 -12.95 -3.55 -10.82
C TYR A 221 -14.26 -4.02 -10.16
N GLY A 222 -15.10 -3.08 -9.71
CA GLY A 222 -16.33 -3.36 -8.99
C GLY A 222 -16.19 -3.54 -7.48
N TYR A 223 -14.96 -3.59 -6.94
CA TYR A 223 -14.69 -3.64 -5.50
C TYR A 223 -14.53 -2.23 -4.92
N GLU A 224 -15.00 -2.03 -3.71
CA GLU A 224 -14.99 -0.75 -3.01
C GLU A 224 -13.84 -0.61 -2.00
N ASP A 225 -13.11 -1.71 -1.73
CA ASP A 225 -11.97 -1.76 -0.80
C ASP A 225 -12.29 -1.22 0.61
N HIS A 226 -13.40 -1.68 1.15
CA HIS A 226 -13.94 -1.21 2.43
C HIS A 226 -12.95 -1.31 3.59
N ASP A 227 -12.16 -2.41 3.65
CA ASP A 227 -11.23 -2.67 4.75
C ASP A 227 -10.11 -1.65 4.83
N HIS A 228 -9.75 -1.03 3.70
CA HIS A 228 -8.78 0.06 3.63
C HIS A 228 -9.44 1.45 3.60
N GLY A 229 -10.74 1.56 3.91
CA GLY A 229 -11.47 2.82 3.92
C GLY A 229 -11.76 3.39 2.53
N GLY A 230 -11.83 2.53 1.51
CA GLY A 230 -12.23 2.88 0.15
C GLY A 230 -11.31 3.86 -0.58
N HIS A 231 -11.74 4.24 -1.78
CA HIS A 231 -11.06 5.25 -2.60
C HIS A 231 -12.05 6.39 -2.87
N ALA A 232 -11.72 7.62 -2.48
CA ALA A 232 -12.66 8.73 -2.60
C ALA A 232 -12.26 9.74 -3.68
N GLU A 233 -13.28 10.44 -4.17
CA GLU A 233 -13.14 11.76 -4.75
C GLU A 233 -13.28 12.80 -3.64
N VAL A 234 -12.29 13.69 -3.51
CA VAL A 234 -12.24 14.72 -2.47
C VAL A 234 -12.06 16.08 -3.12
N VAL A 235 -12.84 17.08 -2.69
CA VAL A 235 -12.73 18.46 -3.11
C VAL A 235 -12.28 19.31 -1.93
N PHE A 236 -11.36 20.20 -2.19
CA PHE A 236 -10.90 21.27 -1.31
C PHE A 236 -11.36 22.59 -1.94
N ASP A 237 -12.33 23.25 -1.33
CA ASP A 237 -12.91 24.51 -1.85
C ASP A 237 -12.57 25.65 -0.89
N GLY A 238 -11.46 26.34 -1.20
CA GLY A 238 -10.97 27.44 -0.39
C GLY A 238 -10.66 27.05 1.06
N VAL A 239 -10.17 25.83 1.28
CA VAL A 239 -9.90 25.28 2.62
C VAL A 239 -8.76 26.02 3.29
N ARG A 240 -9.03 26.64 4.44
CA ARG A 240 -8.05 27.42 5.21
C ARG A 240 -7.45 26.58 6.32
N VAL A 241 -6.12 26.52 6.37
CA VAL A 241 -5.36 25.85 7.42
C VAL A 241 -4.20 26.74 7.90
N PRO A 242 -3.81 26.66 9.17
CA PRO A 242 -2.66 27.40 9.71
C PRO A 242 -1.38 27.15 8.90
N ALA A 243 -0.53 28.16 8.78
CA ALA A 243 0.77 28.02 8.10
C ALA A 243 1.64 26.92 8.71
N ALA A 244 1.49 26.64 10.00
CA ALA A 244 2.15 25.56 10.71
C ALA A 244 1.75 24.14 10.23
N HIS A 245 0.73 24.00 9.37
CA HIS A 245 0.33 22.73 8.76
C HIS A 245 1.16 22.35 7.52
N LEU A 246 2.01 23.25 7.02
CA LEU A 246 2.97 22.92 5.95
C LEU A 246 3.96 21.87 6.44
N ILE A 247 4.18 20.81 5.68
CA ILE A 247 5.16 19.76 5.99
C ILE A 247 6.49 20.12 5.32
N GLY A 248 7.53 20.26 6.12
CA GLY A 248 8.86 20.68 5.63
C GLY A 248 8.84 22.13 5.14
N GLU A 249 9.42 22.37 3.96
CA GLU A 249 9.54 23.70 3.36
C GLU A 249 8.65 23.86 2.12
N GLU A 250 8.26 25.08 1.78
CA GLU A 250 7.64 25.36 0.48
C GLU A 250 8.53 24.87 -0.67
N GLY A 251 7.91 24.26 -1.68
CA GLY A 251 8.62 23.69 -2.83
C GLY A 251 9.29 22.34 -2.58
N SER A 252 9.15 21.75 -1.39
CA SER A 252 9.71 20.43 -1.07
C SER A 252 8.77 19.25 -1.39
N GLY A 253 7.52 19.52 -1.77
CA GLY A 253 6.47 18.51 -1.92
C GLY A 253 6.82 17.37 -2.88
N PHE A 254 7.49 17.67 -4.00
CA PHE A 254 7.95 16.63 -4.93
C PHE A 254 8.97 15.67 -4.29
N ALA A 255 9.95 16.22 -3.58
CA ALA A 255 10.98 15.44 -2.90
C ALA A 255 10.39 14.56 -1.79
N ILE A 256 9.48 15.11 -0.99
CA ILE A 256 8.74 14.40 0.06
C ILE A 256 7.90 13.27 -0.55
N ALA A 257 7.19 13.52 -1.68
CA ALA A 257 6.43 12.48 -2.38
C ALA A 257 7.32 11.31 -2.81
N GLN A 258 8.50 11.58 -3.37
CA GLN A 258 9.44 10.54 -3.79
C GLN A 258 10.00 9.74 -2.60
N ALA A 259 10.27 10.39 -1.47
CA ALA A 259 10.72 9.73 -0.25
C ALA A 259 9.65 8.75 0.27
N ARG A 260 8.38 9.18 0.34
CA ARG A 260 7.23 8.35 0.74
C ARG A 260 6.98 7.16 -0.19
N LEU A 261 7.06 7.37 -1.51
CA LEU A 261 6.72 6.34 -2.50
C LEU A 261 7.79 5.24 -2.62
N GLY A 262 9.02 5.48 -2.19
CA GLY A 262 10.10 4.51 -2.23
C GLY A 262 9.78 3.25 -1.42
N PRO A 263 9.61 3.35 -0.10
CA PRO A 263 9.21 2.25 0.79
C PRO A 263 7.84 1.66 0.42
N GLY A 264 6.87 2.49 0.06
CA GLY A 264 5.55 2.03 -0.37
C GLY A 264 5.61 1.00 -1.51
N ARG A 265 6.45 1.27 -2.52
CA ARG A 265 6.62 0.38 -3.69
C ARG A 265 7.14 -1.00 -3.30
N ILE A 266 8.13 -1.09 -2.41
CA ILE A 266 8.67 -2.38 -1.99
C ILE A 266 7.69 -3.13 -1.10
N HIS A 267 7.00 -2.47 -0.17
CA HIS A 267 5.98 -3.08 0.68
C HIS A 267 4.84 -3.70 -0.14
N HIS A 268 4.39 -3.05 -1.21
CA HIS A 268 3.42 -3.63 -2.13
C HIS A 268 3.97 -4.87 -2.84
N CYS A 269 5.22 -4.85 -3.31
CA CYS A 269 5.84 -6.01 -3.95
C CYS A 269 5.98 -7.20 -2.99
N MET A 270 6.35 -6.94 -1.72
CA MET A 270 6.41 -7.97 -0.68
C MET A 270 5.05 -8.63 -0.47
N ARG A 271 3.98 -7.86 -0.27
CA ARG A 271 2.63 -8.37 -0.09
C ARG A 271 2.07 -9.10 -1.32
N LEU A 272 2.42 -8.66 -2.52
CA LEU A 272 2.05 -9.35 -3.76
C LEU A 272 2.59 -10.78 -3.81
N ILE A 273 3.80 -11.03 -3.30
CA ILE A 273 4.34 -12.40 -3.22
C ILE A 273 3.48 -13.25 -2.28
N GLY A 274 3.04 -12.69 -1.15
CA GLY A 274 2.09 -13.36 -0.26
C GLY A 274 0.74 -13.68 -0.91
N MET A 275 0.20 -12.77 -1.73
CA MET A 275 -1.02 -13.06 -2.53
C MET A 275 -0.79 -14.24 -3.49
N ALA A 276 0.38 -14.28 -4.14
CA ALA A 276 0.74 -15.40 -5.03
C ALA A 276 0.87 -16.72 -4.26
N GLU A 277 1.45 -16.71 -3.06
CA GLU A 277 1.52 -17.90 -2.19
C GLU A 277 0.12 -18.39 -1.81
N ARG A 278 -0.80 -17.50 -1.45
CA ARG A 278 -2.20 -17.86 -1.19
C ARG A 278 -2.87 -18.45 -2.42
N ALA A 279 -2.63 -17.87 -3.60
CA ALA A 279 -3.15 -18.40 -4.87
C ALA A 279 -2.63 -19.82 -5.17
N ILE A 280 -1.32 -20.05 -4.99
CA ILE A 280 -0.71 -21.39 -5.18
C ILE A 280 -1.33 -22.40 -4.22
N GLU A 281 -1.49 -22.05 -2.95
CA GLU A 281 -2.13 -22.91 -1.96
C GLU A 281 -3.55 -23.30 -2.40
N LEU A 282 -4.37 -22.33 -2.79
CA LEU A 282 -5.74 -22.56 -3.27
C LEU A 282 -5.75 -23.41 -4.56
N MET A 283 -4.83 -23.16 -5.49
CA MET A 283 -4.65 -23.97 -6.69
C MET A 283 -4.35 -25.43 -6.35
N CYS A 284 -3.40 -25.67 -5.45
CA CYS A 284 -3.02 -27.02 -5.04
C CYS A 284 -4.16 -27.75 -4.36
N ARG A 285 -4.84 -27.12 -3.40
CA ARG A 285 -6.01 -27.70 -2.72
C ARG A 285 -7.13 -28.05 -3.72
N ARG A 286 -7.42 -27.13 -4.66
CA ARG A 286 -8.42 -27.32 -5.71
C ARG A 286 -8.03 -28.46 -6.65
N ALA A 287 -6.78 -28.51 -7.08
CA ALA A 287 -6.27 -29.49 -8.03
C ALA A 287 -6.37 -30.93 -7.46
N VAL A 288 -6.05 -31.11 -6.18
CA VAL A 288 -6.13 -32.41 -5.50
C VAL A 288 -7.58 -32.79 -5.22
N GLY A 289 -8.41 -31.86 -4.74
CA GLY A 289 -9.77 -32.14 -4.29
C GLY A 289 -10.83 -32.19 -5.39
N ARG A 290 -10.53 -31.73 -6.64
CA ARG A 290 -11.54 -31.65 -7.71
C ARG A 290 -11.28 -32.67 -8.82
N THR A 291 -12.29 -33.49 -9.12
CA THR A 291 -12.25 -34.49 -10.20
C THR A 291 -12.99 -33.98 -11.42
N ALA A 292 -12.39 -34.13 -12.61
CA ALA A 292 -13.02 -33.88 -13.92
C ALA A 292 -12.54 -34.97 -14.91
N PHE A 293 -13.44 -35.44 -15.77
CA PHE A 293 -13.13 -36.49 -16.73
C PHE A 293 -12.51 -37.74 -16.10
N GLY A 294 -13.03 -38.14 -14.93
CA GLY A 294 -12.63 -39.34 -14.20
C GLY A 294 -11.26 -39.27 -13.48
N LYS A 295 -10.61 -38.12 -13.45
CA LYS A 295 -9.30 -37.92 -12.79
C LYS A 295 -9.26 -36.62 -11.97
N PRO A 296 -8.47 -36.55 -10.87
CA PRO A 296 -8.19 -35.27 -10.21
C PRO A 296 -7.62 -34.24 -11.19
N LEU A 297 -7.93 -32.95 -10.99
CA LEU A 297 -7.34 -31.89 -11.81
C LEU A 297 -5.80 -31.85 -11.69
N ALA A 298 -5.26 -32.30 -10.58
CA ALA A 298 -3.80 -32.48 -10.37
C ALA A 298 -3.14 -33.42 -11.38
N ALA A 299 -3.91 -34.32 -12.02
CA ALA A 299 -3.41 -35.22 -13.07
C ALA A 299 -3.37 -34.57 -14.47
N GLN A 300 -3.87 -33.34 -14.61
CA GLN A 300 -3.86 -32.61 -15.88
C GLN A 300 -2.53 -31.86 -16.06
N GLY A 301 -1.82 -32.13 -17.18
CA GLY A 301 -0.51 -31.52 -17.44
C GLY A 301 -0.48 -30.00 -17.41
N VAL A 302 -1.55 -29.35 -17.90
CA VAL A 302 -1.65 -27.87 -17.86
C VAL A 302 -1.72 -27.35 -16.42
N VAL A 303 -2.39 -28.05 -15.51
CA VAL A 303 -2.47 -27.66 -14.10
C VAL A 303 -1.12 -27.82 -13.41
N GLN A 304 -0.41 -28.91 -13.70
CA GLN A 304 0.94 -29.13 -13.20
C GLN A 304 1.91 -28.03 -13.68
N ASN A 305 1.82 -27.62 -14.96
CA ASN A 305 2.62 -26.53 -15.50
C ASN A 305 2.31 -25.19 -14.80
N TRP A 306 1.02 -24.85 -14.59
CA TRP A 306 0.65 -23.61 -13.89
C TRP A 306 1.21 -23.56 -12.47
N ILE A 307 1.14 -24.67 -11.73
CA ILE A 307 1.65 -24.75 -10.35
C ILE A 307 3.18 -24.65 -10.35
N ALA A 308 3.87 -25.36 -11.25
CA ALA A 308 5.32 -25.32 -11.35
C ALA A 308 5.84 -23.92 -11.75
N ASP A 309 5.25 -23.31 -12.80
CA ASP A 309 5.60 -21.97 -13.25
C ASP A 309 5.35 -20.92 -12.15
N ALA A 310 4.24 -21.05 -11.41
CA ALA A 310 3.92 -20.16 -10.31
C ALA A 310 4.98 -20.24 -9.20
N ARG A 311 5.39 -21.48 -8.80
CA ARG A 311 6.44 -21.68 -7.79
C ARG A 311 7.76 -21.07 -8.22
N VAL A 312 8.23 -21.39 -9.43
CA VAL A 312 9.49 -20.82 -9.97
C VAL A 312 9.43 -19.29 -9.99
N THR A 313 8.32 -18.76 -10.46
CA THR A 313 8.12 -17.29 -10.55
C THR A 313 8.16 -16.63 -9.16
N VAL A 314 7.50 -17.20 -8.18
CA VAL A 314 7.51 -16.68 -6.79
C VAL A 314 8.92 -16.65 -6.21
N GLU A 315 9.71 -17.72 -6.39
CA GLU A 315 11.10 -17.76 -5.91
C GLU A 315 11.98 -16.68 -6.59
N GLN A 316 11.84 -16.49 -7.89
CA GLN A 316 12.56 -15.43 -8.62
C GLN A 316 12.19 -14.04 -8.11
N LEU A 317 10.89 -13.78 -7.91
CA LEU A 317 10.41 -12.49 -7.41
C LEU A 317 10.85 -12.23 -5.98
N ARG A 318 10.79 -13.24 -5.10
CA ARG A 318 11.24 -13.14 -3.71
C ARG A 318 12.71 -12.76 -3.65
N LEU A 319 13.57 -13.43 -4.41
CA LEU A 319 14.99 -13.09 -4.46
C LEU A 319 15.25 -11.67 -4.97
N LEU A 320 14.51 -11.23 -6.00
CA LEU A 320 14.64 -9.87 -6.52
C LEU A 320 14.18 -8.82 -5.50
N VAL A 321 13.09 -9.08 -4.77
CA VAL A 321 12.57 -8.19 -3.72
C VAL A 321 13.52 -8.15 -2.53
N LEU A 322 14.03 -9.28 -2.07
CA LEU A 322 15.01 -9.34 -0.97
C LEU A 322 16.31 -8.63 -1.33
N LYS A 323 16.82 -8.80 -2.56
CA LYS A 323 17.97 -8.03 -3.07
C LYS A 323 17.68 -6.52 -3.03
N THR A 324 16.49 -6.12 -3.45
CA THR A 324 16.10 -4.70 -3.45
C THR A 324 16.04 -4.15 -2.03
N ALA A 325 15.44 -4.88 -1.10
CA ALA A 325 15.37 -4.53 0.32
C ALA A 325 16.78 -4.35 0.91
N TRP A 326 17.67 -5.31 0.69
CA TRP A 326 19.06 -5.23 1.10
C TRP A 326 19.80 -4.00 0.54
N LEU A 327 19.59 -3.69 -0.75
CA LEU A 327 20.18 -2.49 -1.36
C LEU A 327 19.61 -1.21 -0.75
N MET A 328 18.30 -1.15 -0.45
CA MET A 328 17.71 0.00 0.22
C MET A 328 18.34 0.24 1.59
N ASP A 329 18.64 -0.82 2.33
CA ASP A 329 19.28 -0.74 3.66
C ASP A 329 20.77 -0.37 3.57
N THR A 330 21.48 -0.77 2.49
CA THR A 330 22.94 -0.59 2.40
C THR A 330 23.37 0.64 1.63
N VAL A 331 22.65 1.02 0.58
CA VAL A 331 23.00 2.15 -0.32
C VAL A 331 21.87 3.18 -0.45
N GLY A 332 20.80 3.01 0.31
CA GLY A 332 19.62 3.88 0.35
C GLY A 332 18.75 3.81 -0.93
N ASN A 333 17.60 4.47 -0.89
CA ASN A 333 16.61 4.45 -1.98
C ASN A 333 17.19 4.95 -3.31
N ARG A 334 18.08 5.94 -3.27
CA ARG A 334 18.73 6.48 -4.48
C ARG A 334 19.69 5.47 -5.13
N GLY A 335 20.43 4.71 -4.31
CA GLY A 335 21.32 3.65 -4.76
C GLY A 335 20.56 2.46 -5.32
N ALA A 336 19.46 2.05 -4.67
CA ALA A 336 18.59 0.94 -5.03
C ALA A 336 17.56 1.29 -6.14
N HIS A 337 17.62 2.48 -6.72
CA HIS A 337 16.60 2.98 -7.65
C HIS A 337 16.30 2.01 -8.81
N THR A 338 17.30 1.40 -9.41
CA THR A 338 17.12 0.45 -10.54
C THR A 338 16.30 -0.77 -10.11
N GLU A 339 16.62 -1.33 -8.97
CA GLU A 339 15.96 -2.52 -8.42
C GLU A 339 14.53 -2.20 -7.97
N ILE A 340 14.30 -1.02 -7.37
CA ILE A 340 12.94 -0.54 -7.02
C ILE A 340 12.06 -0.46 -8.27
N GLN A 341 12.58 0.04 -9.40
CA GLN A 341 11.82 0.04 -10.65
C GLN A 341 11.58 -1.40 -11.15
N ALA A 342 12.60 -2.25 -11.09
CA ALA A 342 12.53 -3.62 -11.58
C ALA A 342 11.48 -4.46 -10.83
N ILE A 343 11.44 -4.41 -9.49
CA ILE A 343 10.43 -5.15 -8.70
C ILE A 343 9.02 -4.64 -9.00
N LYS A 344 8.84 -3.33 -9.17
CA LYS A 344 7.53 -2.73 -9.43
C LYS A 344 6.99 -3.08 -10.82
N ILE A 345 7.86 -3.38 -11.78
CA ILE A 345 7.50 -3.91 -13.10
C ILE A 345 7.21 -5.41 -13.02
N ALA A 346 8.13 -6.18 -12.47
CA ALA A 346 8.11 -7.63 -12.53
C ALA A 346 7.02 -8.25 -11.64
N THR A 347 6.95 -7.82 -10.37
CA THR A 347 6.12 -8.48 -9.35
C THR A 347 4.62 -8.41 -9.67
N PRO A 348 4.00 -7.23 -9.90
CA PRO A 348 2.56 -7.20 -10.12
C PRO A 348 2.14 -7.88 -11.43
N ARG A 349 2.96 -7.82 -12.48
CA ARG A 349 2.68 -8.52 -13.75
C ARG A 349 2.63 -10.02 -13.57
N ALA A 350 3.60 -10.56 -12.86
CA ALA A 350 3.71 -12.00 -12.65
C ALA A 350 2.63 -12.52 -11.69
N VAL A 351 2.35 -11.78 -10.61
CA VAL A 351 1.33 -12.16 -9.63
C VAL A 351 -0.08 -12.13 -10.24
N VAL A 352 -0.39 -11.13 -11.09
CA VAL A 352 -1.66 -11.11 -11.86
C VAL A 352 -1.81 -12.39 -12.69
N ARG A 353 -0.75 -12.86 -13.36
CA ARG A 353 -0.79 -14.10 -14.14
C ARG A 353 -1.01 -15.34 -13.27
N ILE A 354 -0.37 -15.41 -12.10
CA ILE A 354 -0.56 -16.51 -11.15
C ILE A 354 -2.01 -16.55 -10.66
N LEU A 355 -2.56 -15.39 -10.29
CA LEU A 355 -3.94 -15.25 -9.84
C LEU A 355 -4.94 -15.57 -10.96
N ASP A 356 -4.67 -15.17 -12.20
CA ASP A 356 -5.48 -15.50 -13.37
C ASP A 356 -5.57 -17.02 -13.58
N ASN A 357 -4.43 -17.73 -13.52
CA ASN A 357 -4.40 -19.18 -13.57
C ASN A 357 -5.16 -19.82 -12.40
N ALA A 358 -5.09 -19.23 -11.20
CA ALA A 358 -5.84 -19.70 -10.03
C ALA A 358 -7.35 -19.53 -10.22
N VAL A 359 -7.80 -18.39 -10.72
CA VAL A 359 -9.21 -18.15 -11.11
C VAL A 359 -9.64 -19.18 -12.15
N GLN A 360 -8.86 -19.38 -13.20
CA GLN A 360 -9.15 -20.33 -14.28
C GLN A 360 -9.32 -21.77 -13.75
N LEU A 361 -8.42 -22.22 -12.84
CA LEU A 361 -8.49 -23.53 -12.23
C LEU A 361 -9.74 -23.76 -11.35
N HIS A 362 -10.22 -22.68 -10.71
CA HIS A 362 -11.45 -22.72 -9.91
C HIS A 362 -12.73 -22.66 -10.73
N GLY A 363 -12.66 -22.27 -12.02
CA GLY A 363 -13.80 -22.11 -12.89
C GLY A 363 -14.75 -21.02 -12.38
N ALA A 364 -16.06 -21.25 -12.44
CA ALA A 364 -17.07 -20.27 -11.98
C ALA A 364 -16.89 -19.85 -10.52
N GLY A 365 -16.41 -20.76 -9.65
CA GLY A 365 -16.07 -20.40 -8.26
C GLY A 365 -14.95 -19.37 -8.15
N GLY A 366 -13.99 -19.39 -9.08
CA GLY A 366 -12.86 -18.45 -9.07
C GLY A 366 -13.24 -17.00 -9.35
N VAL A 367 -14.37 -16.75 -10.00
CA VAL A 367 -14.88 -15.39 -10.28
C VAL A 367 -15.99 -14.97 -9.31
N SER A 368 -16.35 -15.83 -8.35
CA SER A 368 -17.38 -15.57 -7.33
C SER A 368 -16.74 -15.18 -6.00
N GLN A 369 -17.58 -14.74 -5.07
CA GLN A 369 -17.21 -14.44 -3.69
C GLN A 369 -16.88 -15.67 -2.82
N ASP A 370 -17.10 -16.90 -3.35
CA ASP A 370 -16.81 -18.14 -2.60
C ASP A 370 -15.31 -18.38 -2.42
N PHE A 371 -14.49 -17.74 -3.25
CA PHE A 371 -13.03 -17.73 -3.15
C PHE A 371 -12.50 -16.29 -3.27
N PRO A 372 -11.41 -15.94 -2.59
CA PRO A 372 -10.88 -14.57 -2.61
C PRO A 372 -10.14 -14.22 -3.92
N LEU A 373 -10.15 -15.11 -4.91
CA LEU A 373 -9.26 -15.05 -6.07
C LEU A 373 -9.53 -13.87 -6.99
N ALA A 374 -10.81 -13.57 -7.27
CA ALA A 374 -11.18 -12.44 -8.13
C ALA A 374 -10.78 -11.09 -7.49
N GLU A 375 -11.01 -10.94 -6.20
CA GLU A 375 -10.65 -9.75 -5.44
C GLU A 375 -9.13 -9.61 -5.33
N LEU A 376 -8.39 -10.69 -5.04
CA LEU A 376 -6.93 -10.70 -5.05
C LEU A 376 -6.37 -10.34 -6.43
N TRP A 377 -6.99 -10.84 -7.51
CA TRP A 377 -6.61 -10.49 -8.88
C TRP A 377 -6.82 -8.98 -9.14
N ALA A 378 -7.95 -8.43 -8.75
CA ALA A 378 -8.26 -7.01 -8.89
C ALA A 378 -7.26 -6.15 -8.11
N ALA A 379 -6.97 -6.51 -6.86
CA ALA A 379 -5.96 -5.85 -6.02
C ALA A 379 -4.56 -5.90 -6.64
N ALA A 380 -4.11 -7.08 -7.08
CA ALA A 380 -2.81 -7.23 -7.74
C ALA A 380 -2.72 -6.45 -9.07
N ARG A 381 -3.82 -6.44 -9.86
CA ARG A 381 -3.89 -5.70 -11.13
C ARG A 381 -3.80 -4.19 -10.91
N THR A 382 -4.41 -3.69 -9.85
CA THR A 382 -4.37 -2.27 -9.44
C THR A 382 -2.95 -1.81 -9.15
N LEU A 383 -2.11 -2.66 -8.56
CA LEU A 383 -0.72 -2.36 -8.26
C LEU A 383 0.19 -2.21 -9.50
N ARG A 384 -0.32 -2.46 -10.70
CA ARG A 384 0.34 -2.05 -11.94
C ARG A 384 0.11 -0.58 -12.30
N LEU A 385 -0.79 0.10 -11.56
CA LEU A 385 -1.16 1.52 -11.74
C LEU A 385 -0.74 2.36 -10.53
N ALA A 386 -1.06 1.88 -9.32
CA ALA A 386 -0.76 2.58 -8.06
C ALA A 386 0.76 2.74 -7.84
N ASP A 387 1.17 3.83 -7.20
CA ASP A 387 2.57 4.22 -6.95
C ASP A 387 3.43 4.33 -8.22
N GLY A 388 2.79 4.67 -9.32
CA GLY A 388 3.35 4.78 -10.65
C GLY A 388 3.03 3.58 -11.54
N PRO A 389 2.48 3.83 -12.74
CA PRO A 389 2.18 2.76 -13.71
C PRO A 389 3.45 2.11 -14.25
N ASP A 390 3.27 0.89 -14.78
CA ASP A 390 4.35 0.08 -15.37
C ASP A 390 5.24 0.91 -16.32
N GLU A 391 4.66 1.76 -17.14
CA GLU A 391 5.33 2.54 -18.18
C GLU A 391 6.25 3.61 -17.59
N VAL A 392 5.90 4.20 -16.45
CA VAL A 392 6.76 5.15 -15.74
C VAL A 392 8.01 4.45 -15.21
N HIS A 393 7.82 3.27 -14.62
CA HIS A 393 8.93 2.46 -14.11
C HIS A 393 9.84 1.96 -15.26
N GLN A 394 9.24 1.48 -16.36
CA GLN A 394 9.98 1.05 -17.57
C GLN A 394 10.78 2.20 -18.18
N ARG A 395 10.17 3.39 -18.35
CA ARG A 395 10.88 4.58 -18.84
C ARG A 395 12.05 4.95 -17.95
N SER A 396 11.85 4.92 -16.62
CA SER A 396 12.90 5.25 -15.66
C SER A 396 14.07 4.28 -15.71
N LEU A 397 13.77 2.97 -15.73
CA LEU A 397 14.75 1.91 -15.83
C LEU A 397 15.55 1.99 -17.15
N ALA A 398 14.84 2.08 -18.29
CA ALA A 398 15.46 2.13 -19.61
C ALA A 398 16.39 3.35 -19.78
N ARG A 399 15.95 4.53 -19.31
CA ARG A 399 16.80 5.74 -19.34
C ARG A 399 18.10 5.58 -18.56
N ARG A 400 18.05 4.90 -17.42
CA ARG A 400 19.24 4.66 -16.60
C ARG A 400 20.17 3.64 -17.26
N GLU A 401 19.63 2.61 -17.90
CA GLU A 401 20.43 1.64 -18.64
C GLU A 401 21.12 2.27 -19.84
N LEU A 402 20.40 3.05 -20.65
CA LEU A 402 20.93 3.75 -21.83
C LEU A 402 22.06 4.73 -21.49
N LYS A 403 22.03 5.36 -20.29
CA LYS A 403 23.13 6.25 -19.85
C LYS A 403 24.49 5.59 -19.72
N ARG A 404 24.55 4.25 -19.64
CA ARG A 404 25.81 3.50 -19.56
C ARG A 404 26.55 3.46 -20.90
N TYR A 405 25.86 3.82 -21.98
CA TYR A 405 26.36 3.77 -23.36
C TYR A 405 26.45 5.15 -24.02
N GLN A 406 26.16 6.20 -23.27
CA GLN A 406 26.31 7.61 -23.65
C GLN A 406 27.54 8.25 -22.97
#